data_c4053cfa8bf65c067a9a18cf356a465b
#
_entry.id   c4053cfa8bf65c067a9a18cf356a465b
#
_cell.length_a   1.000
_cell.length_b   1.000
_cell.length_c   1.000
_cell.angle_alpha   90.00
_cell.angle_beta   90.00
_cell.angle_gamma   90.00
#
_symmetry.space_group_name_H-M   'P 1'
#
loop_
_entity.id
_entity.type
_entity.pdbx_description
1 polymer ?
#
loop_
_entity_poly.entity_id
_entity_poly.type
_entity_poly.pdbx_seq_one_letter_code
_entity_poly.pdbx_strand_id
1 'polypeptide(L)'
;MRIAFPIAFLLLSLPGFAQDADMLRHFDYDQHSSLDVKEIGVEKRGGVSVYDISYASPAGGRVPAYVVVPSGKGPFAAVIWGHWYMDGSEFLNRKEFLTEAVALAPAGVVSLLIDYPIARPGHAPDETDLNENMIKDRVQAIVDSRRGVDLLLARKDVDAHRLAFVGHSYNAATGAFLSGIDRRFKAFVLMAGSLSDQVSMRSKEMQDYRQRVGPAKFDAFMAKYAWLDQGKYVSRATPATVFMQYASREPFLTPQRDREYAAVVSEPKLFKLYDATHALNAEARRDRIAFLTEQLNLKSTPPQVIASVPELVNPPEPSTTK
;
A
#
# COMPACT_ATOMS: atom_id res chain seq x y z
N MET A 1 -18.89 -7.99 -62.96
CA MET A 1 -19.37 -6.95 -62.04
C MET A 1 -19.13 -7.47 -60.63
N ARG A 2 -18.05 -7.06 -59.92
CA ARG A 2 -17.72 -7.50 -58.59
C ARG A 2 -18.24 -6.43 -57.60
N ILE A 3 -19.19 -6.83 -56.79
CA ILE A 3 -19.79 -5.99 -55.75
C ILE A 3 -18.89 -6.10 -54.52
N ALA A 4 -18.19 -5.02 -54.14
CA ALA A 4 -17.44 -4.92 -52.89
C ALA A 4 -18.38 -4.42 -51.79
N PHE A 5 -18.54 -5.21 -50.74
CA PHE A 5 -19.22 -4.76 -49.51
C PHE A 5 -18.19 -4.06 -48.61
N PRO A 6 -18.46 -2.86 -48.11
CA PRO A 6 -17.62 -2.27 -47.10
C PRO A 6 -17.88 -2.94 -45.75
N ILE A 7 -16.82 -3.51 -45.14
CA ILE A 7 -16.83 -3.98 -43.76
C ILE A 7 -16.68 -2.74 -42.88
N ALA A 8 -17.77 -2.29 -42.30
CA ALA A 8 -17.72 -1.29 -41.24
C ALA A 8 -17.19 -1.93 -39.95
N PHE A 9 -15.98 -1.59 -39.55
CA PHE A 9 -15.46 -1.91 -38.21
C PHE A 9 -16.23 -1.06 -37.19
N LEU A 10 -17.17 -1.65 -36.51
CA LEU A 10 -17.80 -1.09 -35.33
C LEU A 10 -16.80 -1.19 -34.18
N LEU A 11 -16.12 -0.08 -33.85
CA LEU A 11 -15.33 0.05 -32.63
C LEU A 11 -16.33 0.09 -31.45
N LEU A 12 -16.67 -1.09 -30.92
CA LEU A 12 -17.33 -1.21 -29.62
C LEU A 12 -16.31 -0.77 -28.56
N SER A 13 -16.42 0.47 -28.12
CA SER A 13 -15.74 0.93 -26.90
C SER A 13 -16.31 0.14 -25.72
N LEU A 14 -15.54 -0.82 -25.22
CA LEU A 14 -15.90 -1.57 -24.02
C LEU A 14 -15.97 -0.58 -22.84
N PRO A 15 -17.10 -0.53 -22.12
CA PRO A 15 -17.29 0.46 -21.02
C PRO A 15 -16.27 0.37 -19.89
N GLY A 16 -15.53 -0.74 -19.76
CA GLY A 16 -14.46 -0.93 -18.78
C GLY A 16 -13.25 -0.02 -18.98
N PHE A 17 -12.82 0.22 -20.23
CA PHE A 17 -11.61 1.03 -20.50
C PHE A 17 -11.81 2.51 -20.19
N ALA A 18 -13.00 3.06 -20.40
CA ALA A 18 -13.28 4.47 -20.09
C ALA A 18 -13.32 4.71 -18.58
N GLN A 19 -13.85 3.76 -17.80
CA GLN A 19 -13.94 3.85 -16.35
C GLN A 19 -12.57 3.67 -15.67
N ASP A 20 -11.68 2.85 -16.23
CA ASP A 20 -10.31 2.69 -15.74
C ASP A 20 -9.47 3.97 -15.97
N ALA A 21 -9.65 4.63 -17.12
CA ALA A 21 -9.00 5.90 -17.42
C ALA A 21 -9.45 7.03 -16.47
N ASP A 22 -10.74 7.08 -16.12
CA ASP A 22 -11.26 8.06 -15.18
C ASP A 22 -10.70 7.87 -13.75
N MET A 23 -10.54 6.64 -13.32
CA MET A 23 -9.94 6.32 -12.02
C MET A 23 -8.46 6.67 -11.96
N LEU A 24 -7.71 6.43 -13.05
CA LEU A 24 -6.27 6.70 -13.12
C LEU A 24 -5.94 8.18 -13.10
N ARG A 25 -6.76 9.05 -13.72
CA ARG A 25 -6.46 10.49 -13.91
C ARG A 25 -6.11 11.23 -12.62
N HIS A 26 -6.68 10.80 -11.49
CA HIS A 26 -6.42 11.43 -10.18
C HIS A 26 -5.01 11.12 -9.64
N PHE A 27 -4.34 10.12 -10.22
CA PHE A 27 -3.03 9.65 -9.81
C PHE A 27 -2.02 9.70 -10.95
N ASP A 28 -2.35 10.44 -12.03
CA ASP A 28 -1.46 10.60 -13.16
C ASP A 28 -0.26 11.50 -12.81
N TYR A 29 0.87 11.17 -13.39
CA TYR A 29 2.08 11.94 -13.30
C TYR A 29 2.96 11.70 -14.53
N ASP A 30 3.90 12.59 -14.79
CA ASP A 30 4.88 12.42 -15.86
C ASP A 30 5.90 11.33 -15.49
N GLN A 31 5.72 10.15 -16.08
CA GLN A 31 6.60 8.99 -15.88
C GLN A 31 8.01 9.21 -16.48
N HIS A 32 8.19 10.17 -17.38
CA HIS A 32 9.47 10.50 -18.01
C HIS A 32 10.29 11.51 -17.22
N SER A 33 9.71 12.17 -16.22
CA SER A 33 10.44 13.03 -15.30
C SER A 33 11.61 12.31 -14.67
N SER A 34 12.71 13.01 -14.38
CA SER A 34 13.87 12.42 -13.69
C SER A 34 13.48 11.86 -12.33
N LEU A 35 13.96 10.66 -11.99
CA LEU A 35 13.86 10.11 -10.63
C LEU A 35 14.67 10.92 -9.61
N ASP A 36 15.70 11.64 -10.06
CA ASP A 36 16.62 12.42 -9.23
C ASP A 36 16.99 11.71 -7.92
N VAL A 37 17.46 10.46 -8.04
CA VAL A 37 17.84 9.64 -6.88
C VAL A 37 19.07 10.22 -6.23
N LYS A 38 19.01 10.47 -4.92
CA LYS A 38 20.14 10.89 -4.09
C LYS A 38 20.43 9.81 -3.06
N GLU A 39 21.64 9.28 -3.07
CA GLU A 39 22.12 8.40 -2.02
C GLU A 39 22.59 9.26 -0.83
N ILE A 40 22.10 8.96 0.35
CA ILE A 40 22.42 9.62 1.61
C ILE A 40 23.45 8.79 2.37
N GLY A 41 23.32 7.48 2.30
CA GLY A 41 24.23 6.55 2.95
C GLY A 41 23.94 5.10 2.57
N VAL A 42 24.87 4.21 2.97
CA VAL A 42 24.72 2.77 2.82
C VAL A 42 25.22 2.05 4.07
N GLU A 43 24.44 1.09 4.51
CA GLU A 43 24.81 0.18 5.61
C GLU A 43 24.90 -1.25 5.07
N LYS A 44 25.87 -2.03 5.54
CA LYS A 44 26.00 -3.45 5.24
C LYS A 44 25.53 -4.26 6.44
N ARG A 45 24.59 -5.16 6.21
CA ARG A 45 24.06 -6.11 7.21
C ARG A 45 24.25 -7.53 6.69
N GLY A 46 25.41 -8.11 7.01
CA GLY A 46 25.79 -9.39 6.40
C GLY A 46 25.92 -9.28 4.88
N GLY A 47 25.28 -10.16 4.12
CA GLY A 47 25.27 -10.12 2.65
C GLY A 47 24.25 -9.13 2.05
N VAL A 48 23.60 -8.29 2.87
CA VAL A 48 22.55 -7.36 2.45
C VAL A 48 23.05 -5.91 2.53
N SER A 49 22.69 -5.08 1.54
CA SER A 49 22.98 -3.64 1.55
C SER A 49 21.69 -2.87 1.78
N VAL A 50 21.70 -1.95 2.73
CA VAL A 50 20.60 -1.01 2.99
C VAL A 50 21.06 0.36 2.56
N TYR A 51 20.51 0.86 1.47
CA TYR A 51 20.77 2.21 0.97
C TYR A 51 19.75 3.17 1.55
N ASP A 52 20.18 4.23 2.21
CA ASP A 52 19.37 5.40 2.53
C ASP A 52 19.39 6.32 1.33
N ILE A 53 18.20 6.54 0.74
CA ILE A 53 18.05 7.35 -0.46
C ILE A 53 16.92 8.36 -0.33
N SER A 54 16.86 9.29 -1.25
CA SER A 54 15.63 9.99 -1.57
C SER A 54 15.47 10.10 -3.08
N TYR A 55 14.22 10.16 -3.55
CA TYR A 55 13.90 10.37 -4.97
C TYR A 55 12.87 11.47 -5.13
N ALA A 56 12.74 12.03 -6.35
CA ALA A 56 11.79 13.09 -6.62
C ALA A 56 10.35 12.59 -6.56
N SER A 57 9.50 13.27 -5.78
CA SER A 57 8.05 13.05 -5.82
C SER A 57 7.43 13.77 -7.02
N PRO A 58 6.60 13.11 -7.82
CA PRO A 58 5.85 13.80 -8.88
C PRO A 58 4.89 14.88 -8.35
N ALA A 59 4.44 14.75 -7.10
CA ALA A 59 3.60 15.74 -6.43
C ALA A 59 4.42 16.89 -5.80
N GLY A 60 5.74 16.89 -5.98
CA GLY A 60 6.67 17.87 -5.44
C GLY A 60 7.42 17.40 -4.21
N GLY A 61 8.61 17.97 -4.02
CA GLY A 61 9.50 17.59 -2.92
C GLY A 61 10.22 16.26 -3.14
N ARG A 62 10.64 15.64 -2.05
CA ARG A 62 11.41 14.41 -2.06
C ARG A 62 10.76 13.31 -1.23
N VAL A 63 10.96 12.09 -1.66
CA VAL A 63 10.51 10.87 -0.98
C VAL A 63 11.74 10.22 -0.35
N PRO A 64 11.91 10.28 0.97
CA PRO A 64 12.93 9.50 1.65
C PRO A 64 12.57 8.02 1.60
N ALA A 65 13.56 7.15 1.40
CA ALA A 65 13.32 5.71 1.33
C ALA A 65 14.56 4.91 1.73
N TYR A 66 14.35 3.66 2.16
CA TYR A 66 15.39 2.65 2.16
C TYR A 66 15.23 1.72 0.96
N VAL A 67 16.36 1.38 0.32
CA VAL A 67 16.42 0.28 -0.65
C VAL A 67 17.27 -0.82 -0.06
N VAL A 68 16.64 -1.96 0.20
CA VAL A 68 17.32 -3.15 0.73
C VAL A 68 17.64 -4.07 -0.45
N VAL A 69 18.92 -4.36 -0.66
CA VAL A 69 19.41 -5.08 -1.83
C VAL A 69 20.16 -6.34 -1.38
N PRO A 70 19.74 -7.54 -1.84
CA PRO A 70 20.48 -8.77 -1.56
C PRO A 70 21.83 -8.80 -2.28
N SER A 71 22.70 -9.71 -1.84
CA SER A 71 23.90 -10.05 -2.63
C SER A 71 23.53 -10.85 -3.88
N GLY A 72 24.36 -10.75 -4.92
CA GLY A 72 24.18 -11.50 -6.18
C GLY A 72 23.82 -10.60 -7.36
N LYS A 73 23.46 -11.23 -8.48
CA LYS A 73 23.28 -10.51 -9.76
C LYS A 73 21.81 -10.31 -10.18
N GLY A 74 20.86 -10.92 -9.45
CA GLY A 74 19.46 -10.92 -9.90
C GLY A 74 19.21 -11.88 -11.09
N PRO A 75 18.06 -11.79 -11.77
CA PRO A 75 16.99 -10.84 -11.49
C PRO A 75 16.25 -11.16 -10.17
N PHE A 76 16.05 -10.15 -9.36
CA PHE A 76 15.37 -10.24 -8.07
C PHE A 76 13.89 -9.89 -8.21
N ALA A 77 13.05 -10.45 -7.35
CA ALA A 77 11.72 -9.89 -7.11
C ALA A 77 11.82 -8.54 -6.40
N ALA A 78 10.75 -7.76 -6.38
CA ALA A 78 10.74 -6.53 -5.62
C ALA A 78 9.46 -6.36 -4.79
N VAL A 79 9.60 -5.72 -3.62
CA VAL A 79 8.49 -5.42 -2.71
C VAL A 79 8.57 -3.95 -2.28
N ILE A 80 7.45 -3.24 -2.38
CA ILE A 80 7.28 -1.92 -1.76
C ILE A 80 6.58 -2.12 -0.43
N TRP A 81 7.08 -1.46 0.61
CA TRP A 81 6.57 -1.56 1.97
C TRP A 81 6.01 -0.21 2.43
N GLY A 82 4.77 -0.19 2.87
CA GLY A 82 4.07 0.98 3.39
C GLY A 82 3.79 0.84 4.89
N HIS A 83 4.40 1.72 5.68
CA HIS A 83 4.28 1.74 7.13
C HIS A 83 2.88 2.17 7.61
N TRP A 84 2.56 1.85 8.86
CA TRP A 84 1.34 2.30 9.52
C TRP A 84 1.33 3.80 9.83
N TYR A 85 0.19 4.31 10.25
CA TYR A 85 0.07 5.57 10.98
C TYR A 85 -0.41 5.26 12.40
N MET A 86 0.48 5.36 13.36
CA MET A 86 0.17 5.09 14.77
C MET A 86 0.94 6.09 15.63
N ASP A 87 0.23 7.05 16.19
CA ASP A 87 0.82 8.09 17.03
C ASP A 87 1.59 7.49 18.20
N GLY A 88 2.72 8.10 18.52
CA GLY A 88 3.63 7.62 19.56
C GLY A 88 4.51 6.43 19.15
N SER A 89 4.35 5.87 17.94
CA SER A 89 5.21 4.81 17.45
C SER A 89 6.50 5.37 16.84
N GLU A 90 7.66 4.85 17.27
CA GLU A 90 8.94 5.10 16.60
C GLU A 90 9.01 4.51 15.18
N PHE A 91 8.08 3.61 14.83
CA PHE A 91 7.96 2.94 13.55
C PHE A 91 6.93 3.58 12.60
N LEU A 92 6.43 4.78 12.93
CA LEU A 92 5.59 5.58 12.02
C LEU A 92 6.43 6.14 10.86
N ASN A 93 7.20 5.30 10.19
CA ASN A 93 8.08 5.65 9.07
C ASN A 93 8.62 4.39 8.38
N ARG A 94 9.49 4.57 7.39
CA ARG A 94 10.15 3.52 6.61
C ARG A 94 10.92 2.46 7.41
N LYS A 95 11.06 2.59 8.74
CA LYS A 95 11.74 1.60 9.58
C LYS A 95 10.84 0.44 9.97
N GLU A 96 9.52 0.57 9.91
CA GLU A 96 8.58 -0.46 10.37
C GLU A 96 8.93 -1.85 9.85
N PHE A 97 9.14 -1.96 8.54
CA PHE A 97 9.44 -3.24 7.90
C PHE A 97 10.92 -3.48 7.62
N LEU A 98 11.83 -2.61 8.08
CA LEU A 98 13.24 -2.68 7.69
C LEU A 98 13.88 -4.03 8.08
N THR A 99 13.63 -4.51 9.30
CA THR A 99 14.17 -5.79 9.76
C THR A 99 13.60 -6.96 8.97
N GLU A 100 12.30 -6.93 8.64
CA GLU A 100 11.66 -7.95 7.83
C GLU A 100 12.18 -7.93 6.39
N ALA A 101 12.36 -6.76 5.79
CA ALA A 101 12.94 -6.61 4.46
C ALA A 101 14.38 -7.15 4.38
N VAL A 102 15.20 -6.88 5.42
CA VAL A 102 16.55 -7.42 5.53
C VAL A 102 16.53 -8.94 5.65
N ALA A 103 15.62 -9.49 6.47
CA ALA A 103 15.47 -10.94 6.64
C ALA A 103 15.01 -11.65 5.35
N LEU A 104 14.19 -10.97 4.54
CA LEU A 104 13.66 -11.51 3.29
C LEU A 104 14.64 -11.35 2.11
N ALA A 105 15.57 -10.41 2.15
CA ALA A 105 16.49 -10.12 1.06
C ALA A 105 17.25 -11.35 0.53
N PRO A 106 17.81 -12.25 1.38
CA PRO A 106 18.51 -13.46 0.91
C PRO A 106 17.65 -14.42 0.08
N ALA A 107 16.32 -14.33 0.19
CA ALA A 107 15.38 -15.08 -0.65
C ALA A 107 15.31 -14.57 -2.09
N GLY A 108 15.98 -13.46 -2.40
CA GLY A 108 16.06 -12.87 -3.74
C GLY A 108 15.09 -11.70 -3.93
N VAL A 109 14.95 -10.83 -2.93
CA VAL A 109 14.03 -9.67 -2.94
C VAL A 109 14.79 -8.38 -2.75
N VAL A 110 14.57 -7.43 -3.66
CA VAL A 110 14.86 -6.01 -3.45
C VAL A 110 13.64 -5.36 -2.78
N SER A 111 13.84 -4.67 -1.67
CA SER A 111 12.77 -3.98 -0.96
C SER A 111 12.93 -2.47 -1.04
N LEU A 112 11.82 -1.77 -1.27
CA LEU A 112 11.72 -0.31 -1.18
C LEU A 112 10.79 0.05 -0.03
N LEU A 113 11.33 0.72 0.99
CA LEU A 113 10.59 1.16 2.16
C LEU A 113 10.49 2.69 2.12
N ILE A 114 9.27 3.21 2.00
CA ILE A 114 9.02 4.63 1.71
C ILE A 114 8.58 5.36 2.98
N ASP A 115 9.10 6.57 3.22
CA ASP A 115 8.46 7.53 4.11
C ASP A 115 7.31 8.20 3.37
N TYR A 116 6.09 7.86 3.76
CA TYR A 116 4.88 8.47 3.21
C TYR A 116 4.71 9.90 3.71
N PRO A 117 3.86 10.75 3.07
CA PRO A 117 3.75 12.17 3.41
C PRO A 117 3.62 12.44 4.91
N ILE A 118 2.79 11.65 5.59
CA ILE A 118 2.52 11.75 7.04
C ILE A 118 3.76 11.53 7.93
N ALA A 119 4.81 10.89 7.42
CA ALA A 119 6.05 10.59 8.15
C ALA A 119 7.21 11.52 7.78
N ARG A 120 6.99 12.44 6.85
CA ARG A 120 8.07 13.31 6.34
C ARG A 120 8.34 14.47 7.27
N PRO A 121 9.61 14.94 7.37
CA PRO A 121 9.92 16.14 8.12
C PRO A 121 9.11 17.34 7.67
N GLY A 122 8.55 18.07 8.62
CA GLY A 122 7.73 19.26 8.36
C GLY A 122 6.25 18.96 8.07
N HIS A 123 5.83 17.69 7.99
CA HIS A 123 4.41 17.36 8.01
C HIS A 123 3.83 17.68 9.38
N ALA A 124 2.80 18.52 9.40
CA ALA A 124 2.04 18.82 10.60
C ALA A 124 0.67 18.13 10.48
N PRO A 125 0.24 17.38 11.50
CA PRO A 125 -1.13 16.89 11.54
C PRO A 125 -2.10 18.06 11.43
N ASP A 126 -3.08 17.91 10.55
CA ASP A 126 -4.18 18.87 10.43
C ASP A 126 -5.42 18.24 11.05
N GLU A 127 -5.77 18.69 12.25
CA GLU A 127 -6.88 18.17 13.04
C GLU A 127 -8.24 18.76 12.64
N THR A 128 -8.29 19.54 11.57
CA THR A 128 -9.55 20.14 11.11
C THR A 128 -10.50 19.07 10.58
N ASP A 129 -11.77 19.25 10.90
CA ASP A 129 -12.83 18.40 10.35
C ASP A 129 -12.90 18.52 8.83
N LEU A 130 -13.14 17.40 8.16
CA LEU A 130 -13.22 17.32 6.69
C LEU A 130 -11.94 17.84 6.02
N ASN A 131 -10.82 17.33 6.45
CA ASN A 131 -9.48 17.79 6.12
C ASN A 131 -9.07 17.43 4.67
N GLU A 132 -8.95 18.46 3.83
CA GLU A 132 -8.49 18.30 2.43
C GLU A 132 -6.99 17.96 2.34
N ASN A 133 -6.18 18.24 3.36
CA ASN A 133 -4.77 17.88 3.34
C ASN A 133 -4.60 16.36 3.47
N MET A 134 -5.45 15.69 4.22
CA MET A 134 -5.46 14.21 4.25
C MET A 134 -5.74 13.61 2.86
N ILE A 135 -6.61 14.26 2.07
CA ILE A 135 -6.88 13.83 0.69
C ILE A 135 -5.63 14.01 -0.18
N LYS A 136 -4.94 15.15 -0.08
CA LYS A 136 -3.68 15.41 -0.79
C LYS A 136 -2.60 14.41 -0.40
N ASP A 137 -2.43 14.14 0.90
CA ASP A 137 -1.48 13.16 1.41
C ASP A 137 -1.77 11.76 0.88
N ARG A 138 -3.04 11.38 0.80
CA ARG A 138 -3.44 10.09 0.23
C ARG A 138 -3.10 10.00 -1.26
N VAL A 139 -3.42 11.01 -2.04
CA VAL A 139 -3.08 11.07 -3.47
C VAL A 139 -1.58 11.02 -3.65
N GLN A 140 -0.83 11.82 -2.89
CA GLN A 140 0.64 11.82 -2.94
C GLN A 140 1.23 10.47 -2.56
N ALA A 141 0.70 9.81 -1.52
CA ALA A 141 1.14 8.47 -1.11
C ALA A 141 1.01 7.44 -2.25
N ILE A 142 -0.10 7.48 -2.99
CA ILE A 142 -0.35 6.60 -4.13
C ILE A 142 0.61 6.92 -5.29
N VAL A 143 0.75 8.20 -5.65
CA VAL A 143 1.64 8.66 -6.72
C VAL A 143 3.10 8.35 -6.40
N ASP A 144 3.55 8.59 -5.17
CA ASP A 144 4.92 8.30 -4.72
C ASP A 144 5.22 6.79 -4.73
N SER A 145 4.23 5.94 -4.40
CA SER A 145 4.36 4.49 -4.52
C SER A 145 4.52 4.06 -5.98
N ARG A 146 3.72 4.61 -6.89
CA ARG A 146 3.83 4.35 -8.34
C ARG A 146 5.18 4.81 -8.87
N ARG A 147 5.68 5.96 -8.39
CA ARG A 147 7.03 6.44 -8.71
C ARG A 147 8.12 5.54 -8.12
N GLY A 148 7.88 4.95 -6.96
CA GLY A 148 8.74 3.91 -6.37
C GLY A 148 8.82 2.65 -7.24
N VAL A 149 7.73 2.27 -7.92
CA VAL A 149 7.77 1.19 -8.93
C VAL A 149 8.68 1.58 -10.09
N ASP A 150 8.60 2.82 -10.60
CA ASP A 150 9.49 3.28 -11.68
C ASP A 150 10.96 3.19 -11.26
N LEU A 151 11.27 3.58 -10.00
CA LEU A 151 12.61 3.48 -9.43
C LEU A 151 13.09 2.01 -9.37
N LEU A 152 12.24 1.09 -8.94
CA LEU A 152 12.58 -0.33 -8.89
C LEU A 152 12.81 -0.91 -10.30
N LEU A 153 11.96 -0.55 -11.25
CA LEU A 153 12.05 -1.04 -12.64
C LEU A 153 13.19 -0.40 -13.45
N ALA A 154 13.71 0.75 -13.03
CA ALA A 154 14.93 1.33 -13.60
C ALA A 154 16.19 0.52 -13.24
N ARG A 155 16.12 -0.38 -12.24
CA ARG A 155 17.20 -1.27 -11.85
C ARG A 155 17.29 -2.47 -12.82
N LYS A 156 18.50 -2.77 -13.28
CA LYS A 156 18.75 -3.93 -14.18
C LYS A 156 18.68 -5.29 -13.48
N ASP A 157 18.74 -5.28 -12.14
CA ASP A 157 18.72 -6.47 -11.29
C ASP A 157 17.33 -6.82 -10.74
N VAL A 158 16.27 -6.09 -11.15
CA VAL A 158 14.88 -6.35 -10.73
C VAL A 158 14.08 -6.97 -11.89
N ASP A 159 13.28 -7.97 -11.58
CA ASP A 159 12.34 -8.61 -12.51
C ASP A 159 10.99 -7.87 -12.48
N ALA A 160 10.64 -7.24 -13.60
CA ALA A 160 9.41 -6.45 -13.74
C ALA A 160 8.11 -7.28 -13.54
N HIS A 161 8.18 -8.61 -13.61
CA HIS A 161 7.02 -9.49 -13.46
C HIS A 161 6.86 -10.04 -12.04
N ARG A 162 7.73 -9.64 -11.11
CA ARG A 162 7.74 -10.16 -9.72
C ARG A 162 7.72 -9.03 -8.71
N LEU A 163 6.69 -8.16 -8.80
CA LEU A 163 6.48 -7.04 -7.89
C LEU A 163 5.32 -7.31 -6.93
N ALA A 164 5.49 -6.95 -5.66
CA ALA A 164 4.42 -6.96 -4.67
C ALA A 164 4.42 -5.66 -3.84
N PHE A 165 3.28 -5.41 -3.20
CA PHE A 165 3.10 -4.33 -2.24
C PHE A 165 2.66 -4.92 -0.89
N VAL A 166 3.25 -4.45 0.19
CA VAL A 166 2.83 -4.75 1.57
C VAL A 166 2.51 -3.42 2.24
N GLY A 167 1.30 -3.25 2.72
CA GLY A 167 0.88 -2.05 3.42
C GLY A 167 0.21 -2.34 4.74
N HIS A 168 0.53 -1.55 5.77
CA HIS A 168 -0.06 -1.68 7.09
C HIS A 168 -0.95 -0.47 7.40
N SER A 169 -2.14 -0.72 7.92
CA SER A 169 -3.07 0.30 8.40
C SER A 169 -3.32 1.40 7.35
N TYR A 170 -2.80 2.59 7.56
CA TYR A 170 -2.88 3.71 6.61
C TYR A 170 -2.43 3.31 5.20
N ASN A 171 -1.36 2.56 5.07
CA ASN A 171 -0.86 2.14 3.76
C ASN A 171 -1.46 0.81 3.25
N ALA A 172 -2.25 0.09 4.04
CA ALA A 172 -3.14 -0.93 3.48
C ALA A 172 -4.16 -0.27 2.54
N ALA A 173 -4.69 0.91 2.90
CA ALA A 173 -5.53 1.70 2.01
C ALA A 173 -4.79 2.14 0.74
N THR A 174 -3.53 2.61 0.85
CA THR A 174 -2.69 2.92 -0.32
C THR A 174 -2.56 1.70 -1.23
N GLY A 175 -2.32 0.51 -0.67
CA GLY A 175 -2.28 -0.75 -1.42
C GLY A 175 -3.60 -1.09 -2.10
N ALA A 176 -4.73 -0.82 -1.44
CA ALA A 176 -6.05 -1.02 -2.04
C ALA A 176 -6.25 -0.15 -3.30
N PHE A 177 -5.85 1.13 -3.28
CA PHE A 177 -5.86 1.98 -4.47
C PHE A 177 -4.93 1.44 -5.56
N LEU A 178 -3.68 1.15 -5.21
CA LEU A 178 -2.68 0.64 -6.15
C LEU A 178 -3.15 -0.64 -6.85
N SER A 179 -3.83 -1.53 -6.13
CA SER A 179 -4.32 -2.79 -6.69
C SER A 179 -5.30 -2.60 -7.86
N GLY A 180 -6.06 -1.52 -7.84
CA GLY A 180 -7.02 -1.19 -8.89
C GLY A 180 -6.44 -0.41 -10.07
N ILE A 181 -5.27 0.23 -9.92
CA ILE A 181 -4.73 1.16 -10.92
C ILE A 181 -3.35 0.81 -11.45
N ASP A 182 -2.54 0.03 -10.73
CA ASP A 182 -1.17 -0.29 -11.15
C ASP A 182 -0.99 -1.79 -11.42
N ARG A 183 -1.07 -2.17 -12.68
CA ARG A 183 -1.01 -3.56 -13.15
C ARG A 183 0.38 -4.18 -13.13
N ARG A 184 1.40 -3.44 -12.70
CA ARG A 184 2.76 -3.95 -12.54
C ARG A 184 2.91 -4.86 -11.31
N PHE A 185 2.03 -4.71 -10.32
CA PHE A 185 2.02 -5.56 -9.14
C PHE A 185 1.34 -6.91 -9.41
N LYS A 186 1.97 -7.98 -8.94
CA LYS A 186 1.44 -9.34 -8.97
C LYS A 186 0.66 -9.70 -7.70
N ALA A 187 1.04 -9.11 -6.57
CA ALA A 187 0.46 -9.43 -5.27
C ALA A 187 0.42 -8.23 -4.32
N PHE A 188 -0.57 -8.24 -3.44
CA PHE A 188 -0.75 -7.26 -2.38
C PHE A 188 -0.96 -7.96 -1.04
N VAL A 189 -0.32 -7.45 0.02
CA VAL A 189 -0.65 -7.79 1.41
C VAL A 189 -1.19 -6.52 2.07
N LEU A 190 -2.43 -6.57 2.49
CA LEU A 190 -3.14 -5.46 3.12
C LEU A 190 -3.42 -5.80 4.59
N MET A 191 -2.72 -5.11 5.49
CA MET A 191 -2.67 -5.42 6.91
C MET A 191 -3.49 -4.40 7.72
N ALA A 192 -4.47 -4.86 8.48
CA ALA A 192 -5.24 -4.08 9.46
C ALA A 192 -5.74 -2.73 8.92
N GLY A 193 -6.25 -2.69 7.69
CA GLY A 193 -6.72 -1.47 7.03
C GLY A 193 -8.16 -1.54 6.59
N SER A 194 -8.88 -0.42 6.66
CA SER A 194 -10.23 -0.27 6.10
C SER A 194 -10.14 -0.20 4.57
N LEU A 195 -11.01 -0.92 3.88
CA LEU A 195 -10.96 -1.05 2.41
C LEU A 195 -12.16 -0.45 1.67
N SER A 196 -13.16 0.07 2.39
CA SER A 196 -14.35 0.66 1.75
C SER A 196 -15.01 1.71 2.63
N ASP A 197 -15.20 2.89 2.07
CA ASP A 197 -15.95 3.96 2.73
C ASP A 197 -17.40 3.58 2.95
N GLN A 198 -18.01 2.81 2.04
CA GLN A 198 -19.39 2.37 2.18
C GLN A 198 -19.59 1.49 3.43
N VAL A 199 -18.63 0.66 3.78
CA VAL A 199 -18.65 -0.14 5.01
C VAL A 199 -18.39 0.75 6.21
N SER A 200 -17.42 1.64 6.15
CA SER A 200 -17.07 2.57 7.22
C SER A 200 -18.21 3.52 7.58
N MET A 201 -18.92 4.02 6.57
CA MET A 201 -20.05 4.95 6.75
C MET A 201 -21.21 4.39 7.57
N ARG A 202 -21.33 3.06 7.70
CA ARG A 202 -22.38 2.42 8.51
C ARG A 202 -22.02 2.33 10.00
N SER A 203 -20.80 2.66 10.37
CA SER A 203 -20.38 2.63 11.76
C SER A 203 -20.99 3.74 12.58
N LYS A 204 -21.18 3.47 13.87
CA LYS A 204 -21.72 4.48 14.79
C LYS A 204 -20.79 5.68 14.89
N GLU A 205 -19.48 5.47 14.96
CA GLU A 205 -18.47 6.52 15.06
C GLU A 205 -18.55 7.48 13.87
N MET A 206 -18.73 6.94 12.65
CA MET A 206 -18.85 7.76 11.45
C MET A 206 -20.18 8.52 11.40
N GLN A 207 -21.26 7.91 11.87
CA GLN A 207 -22.55 8.61 11.98
C GLN A 207 -22.51 9.72 13.04
N ASP A 208 -21.87 9.48 14.18
CA ASP A 208 -21.67 10.50 15.23
C ASP A 208 -20.79 11.65 14.69
N TYR A 209 -19.72 11.33 13.96
CA TYR A 209 -18.86 12.33 13.29
C TYR A 209 -19.65 13.17 12.28
N ARG A 210 -20.47 12.54 11.44
CA ARG A 210 -21.36 13.23 10.49
C ARG A 210 -22.32 14.20 11.19
N GLN A 211 -22.90 13.80 12.33
CA GLN A 211 -23.76 14.69 13.11
C GLN A 211 -22.97 15.87 13.71
N ARG A 212 -21.77 15.63 14.24
CA ARG A 212 -20.91 16.64 14.85
C ARG A 212 -20.48 17.73 13.86
N VAL A 213 -20.05 17.34 12.65
CA VAL A 213 -19.56 18.31 11.63
C VAL A 213 -20.71 18.97 10.83
N GLY A 214 -21.92 18.46 10.95
CA GLY A 214 -23.11 18.87 10.22
C GLY A 214 -23.36 18.04 8.96
N PRO A 215 -24.53 17.34 8.88
CA PRO A 215 -24.82 16.39 7.80
C PRO A 215 -24.63 16.95 6.40
N ALA A 216 -25.12 18.16 6.10
CA ALA A 216 -25.02 18.75 4.78
C ALA A 216 -23.57 19.01 4.35
N LYS A 217 -22.74 19.50 5.28
CA LYS A 217 -21.31 19.77 5.03
C LYS A 217 -20.56 18.45 4.82
N PHE A 218 -20.82 17.45 5.65
CA PHE A 218 -20.22 16.12 5.54
C PHE A 218 -20.60 15.44 4.23
N ASP A 219 -21.88 15.43 3.87
CA ASP A 219 -22.38 14.75 2.67
C ASP A 219 -21.80 15.43 1.39
N ALA A 220 -21.69 16.77 1.37
CA ALA A 220 -21.05 17.49 0.28
C ALA A 220 -19.55 17.13 0.14
N PHE A 221 -18.82 17.01 1.25
CA PHE A 221 -17.43 16.58 1.25
C PHE A 221 -17.28 15.16 0.73
N MET A 222 -18.09 14.22 1.24
CA MET A 222 -18.05 12.83 0.78
C MET A 222 -18.43 12.70 -0.70
N ALA A 223 -19.38 13.50 -1.19
CA ALA A 223 -19.73 13.52 -2.61
C ALA A 223 -18.58 14.07 -3.48
N LYS A 224 -17.88 15.13 -3.04
CA LYS A 224 -16.72 15.71 -3.72
C LYS A 224 -15.58 14.69 -3.88
N TYR A 225 -15.35 13.86 -2.88
CA TYR A 225 -14.25 12.90 -2.85
C TYR A 225 -14.71 11.44 -3.01
N ALA A 226 -15.92 11.20 -3.52
CA ALA A 226 -16.45 9.85 -3.72
C ALA A 226 -15.62 8.97 -4.66
N TRP A 227 -14.77 9.57 -5.48
CA TRP A 227 -13.80 8.86 -6.32
C TRP A 227 -12.67 8.23 -5.50
N LEU A 228 -12.38 8.71 -4.27
CA LEU A 228 -11.33 8.22 -3.39
C LEU A 228 -11.80 7.08 -2.47
N ASP A 229 -12.92 6.43 -2.75
CA ASP A 229 -13.34 5.21 -2.07
C ASP A 229 -12.48 4.03 -2.52
N GLN A 230 -11.61 3.56 -1.62
CA GLN A 230 -10.67 2.46 -1.86
C GLN A 230 -11.37 1.15 -2.27
N GLY A 231 -12.62 0.93 -1.86
CA GLY A 231 -13.42 -0.23 -2.26
C GLY A 231 -13.63 -0.31 -3.78
N LYS A 232 -13.74 0.85 -4.46
CA LYS A 232 -13.86 0.91 -5.92
C LYS A 232 -12.61 0.41 -6.64
N TYR A 233 -11.45 0.55 -6.02
CA TYR A 233 -10.17 0.15 -6.59
C TYR A 233 -9.84 -1.31 -6.28
N VAL A 234 -9.93 -1.71 -5.02
CA VAL A 234 -9.60 -3.08 -4.62
C VAL A 234 -10.55 -4.13 -5.20
N SER A 235 -11.79 -3.75 -5.54
CA SER A 235 -12.71 -4.61 -6.29
C SER A 235 -12.27 -4.92 -7.72
N ARG A 236 -11.20 -4.28 -8.19
CA ARG A 236 -10.60 -4.44 -9.52
C ARG A 236 -9.15 -4.91 -9.46
N ALA A 237 -8.72 -5.50 -8.35
CA ALA A 237 -7.33 -5.92 -8.18
C ALA A 237 -6.90 -7.03 -9.16
N THR A 238 -7.83 -7.82 -9.69
CA THR A 238 -7.55 -8.86 -10.69
C THR A 238 -6.69 -8.32 -11.85
N PRO A 239 -5.57 -9.01 -12.28
CA PRO A 239 -5.22 -10.40 -11.91
C PRO A 239 -4.31 -10.53 -10.68
N ALA A 240 -3.97 -9.46 -9.98
CA ALA A 240 -3.15 -9.54 -8.78
C ALA A 240 -3.89 -10.27 -7.64
N THR A 241 -3.15 -11.06 -6.86
CA THR A 241 -3.71 -11.70 -5.66
C THR A 241 -3.62 -10.76 -4.47
N VAL A 242 -4.72 -10.61 -3.74
CA VAL A 242 -4.78 -9.77 -2.53
C VAL A 242 -4.88 -10.64 -1.28
N PHE A 243 -3.93 -10.51 -0.37
CA PHE A 243 -3.98 -11.14 0.94
C PHE A 243 -4.30 -10.10 2.02
N MET A 244 -5.43 -10.26 2.67
CA MET A 244 -5.90 -9.40 3.75
C MET A 244 -5.61 -10.05 5.11
N GLN A 245 -4.92 -9.33 5.98
CA GLN A 245 -4.56 -9.76 7.34
C GLN A 245 -5.21 -8.81 8.34
N TYR A 246 -6.06 -9.32 9.21
CA TYR A 246 -6.76 -8.55 10.23
C TYR A 246 -6.51 -9.10 11.64
N ALA A 247 -6.73 -8.27 12.65
CA ALA A 247 -6.54 -8.59 14.07
C ALA A 247 -7.89 -8.69 14.78
N SER A 248 -8.10 -9.72 15.61
CA SER A 248 -9.36 -9.90 16.32
C SER A 248 -9.52 -8.99 17.53
N ARG A 249 -8.40 -8.45 18.05
CA ARG A 249 -8.37 -7.50 19.18
C ARG A 249 -8.02 -6.09 18.69
N GLU A 250 -8.70 -5.68 17.62
CA GLU A 250 -8.50 -4.42 16.92
C GLU A 250 -9.36 -3.32 17.57
N PRO A 251 -8.79 -2.19 18.01
CA PRO A 251 -9.60 -1.12 18.62
C PRO A 251 -10.43 -0.34 17.58
N PHE A 252 -10.03 -0.36 16.29
CA PHE A 252 -10.64 0.47 15.24
C PHE A 252 -11.61 -0.31 14.35
N LEU A 253 -11.45 -1.63 14.25
CA LEU A 253 -12.21 -2.50 13.36
C LEU A 253 -12.80 -3.68 14.14
N THR A 254 -13.89 -4.22 13.63
CA THR A 254 -14.49 -5.43 14.19
C THR A 254 -14.36 -6.59 13.22
N PRO A 255 -14.27 -7.85 13.69
CA PRO A 255 -14.20 -9.01 12.81
C PRO A 255 -15.34 -9.09 11.78
N GLN A 256 -16.51 -8.54 12.10
CA GLN A 256 -17.62 -8.45 11.14
C GLN A 256 -17.30 -7.45 10.02
N ARG A 257 -16.85 -6.24 10.38
CA ARG A 257 -16.46 -5.21 9.39
C ARG A 257 -15.30 -5.67 8.52
N ASP A 258 -14.34 -6.40 9.09
CA ASP A 258 -13.22 -6.96 8.35
C ASP A 258 -13.69 -7.93 7.25
N ARG A 259 -14.69 -8.79 7.56
CA ARG A 259 -15.29 -9.68 6.57
C ARG A 259 -16.11 -8.92 5.53
N GLU A 260 -16.80 -7.86 5.92
CA GLU A 260 -17.52 -6.99 4.99
C GLU A 260 -16.55 -6.27 4.04
N TYR A 261 -15.39 -5.81 4.53
CA TYR A 261 -14.33 -5.25 3.70
C TYR A 261 -13.76 -6.30 2.75
N ALA A 262 -13.48 -7.50 3.27
CA ALA A 262 -12.94 -8.60 2.46
C ALA A 262 -13.90 -9.00 1.33
N ALA A 263 -15.22 -8.88 1.52
CA ALA A 263 -16.21 -9.17 0.50
C ALA A 263 -16.15 -8.20 -0.70
N VAL A 264 -15.61 -6.99 -0.52
CA VAL A 264 -15.46 -6.00 -1.60
C VAL A 264 -14.29 -6.32 -2.53
N VAL A 265 -13.28 -7.03 -2.03
CA VAL A 265 -12.05 -7.34 -2.79
C VAL A 265 -12.34 -8.36 -3.89
N SER A 266 -11.80 -8.13 -5.11
CA SER A 266 -11.93 -9.09 -6.22
C SER A 266 -11.10 -10.36 -5.99
N GLU A 267 -11.51 -11.44 -6.64
CA GLU A 267 -10.69 -12.67 -6.73
C GLU A 267 -9.50 -12.47 -7.72
N PRO A 268 -8.34 -13.15 -7.51
CA PRO A 268 -8.05 -14.05 -6.38
C PRO A 268 -7.69 -13.31 -5.08
N LYS A 269 -8.22 -13.79 -3.95
CA LYS A 269 -7.96 -13.19 -2.64
C LYS A 269 -7.81 -14.21 -1.53
N LEU A 270 -7.13 -13.81 -0.46
CA LEU A 270 -7.01 -14.52 0.80
C LEU A 270 -7.43 -13.58 1.94
N PHE A 271 -8.10 -14.13 2.94
CA PHE A 271 -8.48 -13.40 4.16
C PHE A 271 -8.12 -14.23 5.38
N LYS A 272 -7.43 -13.61 6.33
CA LYS A 272 -7.14 -14.26 7.61
C LYS A 272 -7.28 -13.28 8.78
N LEU A 273 -7.93 -13.75 9.84
CA LEU A 273 -8.08 -13.07 11.11
C LEU A 273 -7.15 -13.73 12.13
N TYR A 274 -6.33 -12.91 12.79
CA TYR A 274 -5.35 -13.37 13.78
C TYR A 274 -5.76 -12.95 15.19
N ASP A 275 -5.48 -13.78 16.19
CA ASP A 275 -5.59 -13.37 17.59
C ASP A 275 -4.44 -12.43 17.96
N ALA A 276 -4.61 -11.16 17.59
CA ALA A 276 -3.60 -10.13 17.69
C ALA A 276 -4.25 -8.75 17.87
N THR A 277 -3.42 -7.76 18.19
CA THR A 277 -3.75 -6.33 18.15
C THR A 277 -3.44 -5.75 16.77
N HIS A 278 -3.64 -4.44 16.58
CA HIS A 278 -3.39 -3.72 15.32
C HIS A 278 -2.00 -3.99 14.71
N ALA A 279 -0.97 -4.14 15.53
CA ALA A 279 0.39 -4.46 15.09
C ALA A 279 0.51 -5.84 14.40
N LEU A 280 -0.51 -6.71 14.52
CA LEU A 280 -0.46 -8.11 14.15
C LEU A 280 0.61 -8.91 14.94
N ASN A 281 0.86 -10.14 14.61
CA ASN A 281 1.77 -11.02 15.37
C ASN A 281 2.73 -11.81 14.46
N ALA A 282 3.58 -12.63 15.06
CA ALA A 282 4.52 -13.49 14.35
C ALA A 282 3.83 -14.49 13.41
N GLU A 283 2.60 -14.94 13.72
CA GLU A 283 1.84 -15.81 12.82
C GLU A 283 1.48 -15.08 11.51
N ALA A 284 0.94 -13.85 11.63
CA ALA A 284 0.63 -13.03 10.46
C ALA A 284 1.88 -12.76 9.61
N ARG A 285 3.03 -12.55 10.25
CA ARG A 285 4.31 -12.39 9.55
C ARG A 285 4.70 -13.64 8.78
N ARG A 286 4.64 -14.82 9.40
CA ARG A 286 4.95 -16.10 8.72
C ARG A 286 4.08 -16.29 7.49
N ASP A 287 2.78 -16.01 7.61
CA ASP A 287 1.82 -16.19 6.54
C ASP A 287 2.07 -15.24 5.37
N ARG A 288 2.36 -13.95 5.63
CA ARG A 288 2.67 -13.01 4.54
C ARG A 288 3.99 -13.32 3.86
N ILE A 289 5.00 -13.79 4.58
CA ILE A 289 6.26 -14.22 3.96
C ILE A 289 6.04 -15.47 3.11
N ALA A 290 5.25 -16.44 3.59
CA ALA A 290 4.88 -17.61 2.80
C ALA A 290 4.11 -17.21 1.53
N PHE A 291 3.13 -16.32 1.66
CA PHE A 291 2.39 -15.77 0.54
C PHE A 291 3.29 -15.06 -0.49
N LEU A 292 4.17 -14.16 -0.04
CA LEU A 292 5.12 -13.49 -0.93
C LEU A 292 6.08 -14.47 -1.59
N THR A 293 6.52 -15.51 -0.87
CA THR A 293 7.39 -16.57 -1.41
C THR A 293 6.70 -17.28 -2.56
N GLU A 294 5.44 -17.65 -2.41
CA GLU A 294 4.66 -18.30 -3.46
C GLU A 294 4.40 -17.35 -4.64
N GLN A 295 3.83 -16.16 -4.37
CA GLN A 295 3.42 -15.24 -5.42
C GLN A 295 4.59 -14.71 -6.25
N LEU A 296 5.74 -14.49 -5.63
CA LEU A 296 6.94 -13.95 -6.28
C LEU A 296 7.96 -15.03 -6.66
N ASN A 297 7.65 -16.30 -6.45
CA ASN A 297 8.56 -17.42 -6.70
C ASN A 297 9.94 -17.17 -6.07
N LEU A 298 9.97 -16.93 -4.76
CA LEU A 298 11.19 -16.67 -4.00
C LEU A 298 11.85 -17.96 -3.53
N LYS A 299 13.12 -17.86 -3.13
CA LYS A 299 13.75 -18.90 -2.33
C LYS A 299 13.11 -18.93 -0.93
N SER A 300 13.04 -20.11 -0.34
CA SER A 300 12.52 -20.24 1.02
C SER A 300 13.38 -19.47 2.03
N THR A 301 12.74 -18.68 2.87
CA THR A 301 13.39 -18.04 4.02
C THR A 301 13.34 -19.01 5.22
N PRO A 302 14.48 -19.32 5.86
CA PRO A 302 14.49 -20.21 7.01
C PRO A 302 13.57 -19.72 8.14
N PRO A 303 12.75 -20.60 8.76
CA PRO A 303 11.80 -20.20 9.80
C PRO A 303 12.43 -19.45 10.97
N GLN A 304 13.65 -19.82 11.37
CA GLN A 304 14.38 -19.14 12.45
C GLN A 304 14.74 -17.69 12.09
N VAL A 305 15.00 -17.38 10.81
CA VAL A 305 15.25 -16.01 10.34
C VAL A 305 13.98 -15.19 10.43
N ILE A 306 12.84 -15.76 10.06
CA ILE A 306 11.53 -15.10 10.19
C ILE A 306 11.20 -14.85 11.67
N ALA A 307 11.47 -15.85 12.53
CA ALA A 307 11.21 -15.76 13.97
C ALA A 307 12.13 -14.74 14.68
N SER A 308 13.31 -14.44 14.14
CA SER A 308 14.22 -13.44 14.70
C SER A 308 13.83 -11.98 14.43
N VAL A 309 12.86 -11.74 13.54
CA VAL A 309 12.35 -10.39 13.30
C VAL A 309 11.52 -9.95 14.52
N PRO A 310 11.85 -8.83 15.17
CA PRO A 310 11.10 -8.34 16.33
C PRO A 310 9.62 -8.14 16.02
N GLU A 311 8.78 -8.40 17.00
CA GLU A 311 7.36 -8.06 16.88
C GLU A 311 7.17 -6.55 16.99
N LEU A 312 6.32 -6.02 16.13
CA LEU A 312 5.83 -4.67 16.27
C LEU A 312 4.88 -4.64 17.47
N VAL A 313 4.97 -3.61 18.28
CA VAL A 313 4.12 -3.44 19.45
C VAL A 313 3.32 -2.15 19.29
N ASN A 314 2.04 -2.20 19.60
CA ASN A 314 1.24 -0.98 19.67
C ASN A 314 1.85 -0.03 20.71
N PRO A 315 1.99 1.26 20.43
CA PRO A 315 2.35 2.22 21.46
C PRO A 315 1.30 2.19 22.57
N PRO A 316 1.69 2.52 23.81
CA PRO A 316 0.72 2.64 24.92
C PRO A 316 -0.35 3.68 24.54
N GLU A 317 -1.59 3.43 24.94
CA GLU A 317 -2.64 4.44 24.75
C GLU A 317 -2.22 5.75 25.44
N PRO A 318 -2.46 6.91 24.80
CA PRO A 318 -2.17 8.18 25.43
C PRO A 318 -2.90 8.23 26.76
N SER A 319 -2.16 8.51 27.85
CA SER A 319 -2.76 8.62 29.17
C SER A 319 -3.85 9.69 29.12
N THR A 320 -5.10 9.29 29.32
CA THR A 320 -6.26 10.19 29.47
C THR A 320 -6.20 10.90 30.83
N THR A 321 -5.07 11.50 31.17
CA THR A 321 -5.00 12.45 32.29
C THR A 321 -5.54 13.78 31.76
N LYS A 322 -6.83 13.98 32.05
CA LYS A 322 -7.46 15.30 31.96
C LYS A 322 -6.89 16.23 33.02
#